data_3a330cce92c96c2740024f9a1023d8ce
#
_entry.id   3a330cce92c96c2740024f9a1023d8ce
#
_cell.length_a   1.000
_cell.length_b   1.000
_cell.length_c   1.000
_cell.angle_alpha   90.00
_cell.angle_beta   90.00
_cell.angle_gamma   90.00
#
_symmetry.space_group_name_H-M   'P 1'
#
loop_
_entity.id
_entity.type
_entity.pdbx_description
1 polymer ?
#
loop_
_entity_poly.entity_id
_entity_poly.type
_entity_poly.pdbx_seq_one_letter_code
_entity_poly.pdbx_strand_id
1 'polypeptide(L)'
;MNYSFSRVIKPIHSFLSILSGIIFSVIILSSCGKGMNKLLKNPDPAYKLRMAEQFFVKKQYTKAQQVYEDIMPYYKASKEFEDIYYKYAYCAYNLGDYMNAENLFKSYLEIFPNSTKAEEVDYMRAYSFYKQSPKPELDQTNTMRAMGMMQTFINTHPGSPRNKEATDIIDVCRAKLESKDYKSAQLYYDLGQFRAAGVAFSA
;
A
#
# COMPACT_ATOMS: atom_id res chain seq x y z
N MET A 1 -63.01 -11.69 27.16
CA MET A 1 -61.84 -12.30 26.45
C MET A 1 -61.20 -11.23 25.57
N ASN A 2 -60.28 -10.43 26.13
CA ASN A 2 -59.57 -9.39 25.39
C ASN A 2 -58.14 -9.85 25.21
N TYR A 3 -57.81 -10.42 24.05
CA TYR A 3 -56.44 -10.74 23.68
C TYR A 3 -55.71 -9.46 23.24
N SER A 4 -54.66 -9.11 23.97
CA SER A 4 -53.84 -7.95 23.74
C SER A 4 -53.11 -8.04 22.37
N PHE A 5 -53.58 -7.26 21.41
CA PHE A 5 -53.05 -7.14 20.05
C PHE A 5 -51.71 -6.40 19.98
N SER A 6 -51.19 -5.96 21.13
CA SER A 6 -50.01 -5.08 21.22
C SER A 6 -48.64 -5.79 21.17
N ARG A 7 -48.61 -7.13 21.31
CA ARG A 7 -47.31 -7.89 21.32
C ARG A 7 -46.76 -8.27 19.95
N VAL A 8 -47.60 -8.24 18.91
CA VAL A 8 -47.21 -8.67 17.57
C VAL A 8 -46.61 -7.54 16.71
N ILE A 9 -46.91 -6.28 17.04
CA ILE A 9 -46.57 -5.12 16.23
C ILE A 9 -45.11 -4.67 16.44
N LYS A 10 -44.52 -4.84 17.63
CA LYS A 10 -43.15 -4.41 17.95
C LYS A 10 -42.04 -5.10 17.09
N PRO A 11 -42.07 -6.42 16.82
CA PRO A 11 -41.06 -7.06 16.01
C PRO A 11 -41.12 -6.66 14.52
N ILE A 12 -42.32 -6.31 14.02
CA ILE A 12 -42.49 -5.92 12.61
C ILE A 12 -41.87 -4.54 12.34
N HIS A 13 -42.04 -3.58 13.23
CA HIS A 13 -41.36 -2.25 13.06
C HIS A 13 -39.86 -2.33 13.15
N SER A 14 -39.30 -3.18 14.02
CA SER A 14 -37.85 -3.42 14.09
C SER A 14 -37.32 -4.07 12.84
N PHE A 15 -38.05 -5.01 12.25
CA PHE A 15 -37.65 -5.66 10.99
C PHE A 15 -37.71 -4.71 9.80
N LEU A 16 -38.72 -3.84 9.75
CA LEU A 16 -38.88 -2.83 8.70
C LEU A 16 -37.78 -1.77 8.75
N SER A 17 -37.38 -1.35 9.96
CA SER A 17 -36.27 -0.37 10.11
C SER A 17 -34.91 -0.95 9.72
N ILE A 18 -34.64 -2.22 10.02
CA ILE A 18 -33.40 -2.92 9.60
C ILE A 18 -33.40 -3.09 8.08
N LEU A 19 -34.52 -3.49 7.49
CA LEU A 19 -34.63 -3.67 6.03
C LEU A 19 -34.46 -2.33 5.29
N SER A 20 -35.05 -1.24 5.81
CA SER A 20 -34.88 0.12 5.29
C SER A 20 -33.42 0.58 5.35
N GLY A 21 -32.70 0.30 6.45
CA GLY A 21 -31.27 0.60 6.60
C GLY A 21 -30.40 -0.15 5.60
N ILE A 22 -30.69 -1.42 5.34
CA ILE A 22 -29.97 -2.25 4.35
C ILE A 22 -30.21 -1.74 2.93
N ILE A 23 -31.47 -1.43 2.58
CA ILE A 23 -31.84 -0.89 1.26
C ILE A 23 -31.15 0.47 1.02
N PHE A 24 -31.14 1.34 2.03
CA PHE A 24 -30.48 2.65 1.94
C PHE A 24 -28.96 2.52 1.76
N SER A 25 -28.33 1.56 2.45
CA SER A 25 -26.90 1.26 2.31
C SER A 25 -26.55 0.76 0.90
N VAL A 26 -27.38 -0.10 0.30
CA VAL A 26 -27.16 -0.64 -1.06
C VAL A 26 -27.27 0.44 -2.14
N ILE A 27 -28.18 1.41 -1.97
CA ILE A 27 -28.36 2.52 -2.93
C ILE A 27 -27.14 3.44 -2.95
N ILE A 28 -26.50 3.70 -1.80
CA ILE A 28 -25.30 4.54 -1.71
C ILE A 28 -24.11 3.88 -2.45
N LEU A 29 -23.95 2.57 -2.33
CA LEU A 29 -22.87 1.83 -2.98
C LEU A 29 -23.01 1.79 -4.52
N SER A 30 -24.24 1.79 -5.04
CA SER A 30 -24.50 1.73 -6.50
C SER A 30 -24.24 3.05 -7.24
N SER A 31 -24.24 4.19 -6.54
CA SER A 31 -24.11 5.52 -7.17
C SER A 31 -22.67 5.83 -7.61
N CYS A 32 -21.66 5.27 -6.93
CA CYS A 32 -20.25 5.61 -7.16
C CYS A 32 -19.71 5.05 -8.50
N GLY A 33 -20.23 3.92 -8.97
CA GLY A 33 -19.76 3.26 -10.21
C GLY A 33 -20.16 3.97 -11.51
N LYS A 34 -21.34 4.59 -11.54
CA LYS A 34 -21.86 5.23 -12.76
C LYS A 34 -21.04 6.45 -13.18
N GLY A 35 -20.58 7.25 -12.22
CA GLY A 35 -19.76 8.45 -12.48
C GLY A 35 -18.37 8.10 -13.02
N MET A 36 -17.73 7.07 -12.48
CA MET A 36 -16.42 6.63 -12.95
C MET A 36 -16.49 6.05 -14.36
N ASN A 37 -17.46 5.20 -14.65
CA ASN A 37 -17.66 4.65 -16.00
C ASN A 37 -17.89 5.75 -17.05
N LYS A 38 -18.63 6.82 -16.71
CA LYS A 38 -18.81 7.96 -17.60
C LYS A 38 -17.50 8.73 -17.81
N LEU A 39 -16.68 8.87 -16.78
CA LEU A 39 -15.37 9.52 -16.88
C LEU A 39 -14.43 8.72 -17.77
N LEU A 40 -14.29 7.42 -17.55
CA LEU A 40 -13.40 6.56 -18.34
C LEU A 40 -13.80 6.49 -19.83
N LYS A 41 -15.09 6.59 -20.14
CA LYS A 41 -15.60 6.66 -21.53
C LYS A 41 -15.44 8.04 -22.19
N ASN A 42 -15.02 9.06 -21.46
CA ASN A 42 -14.80 10.38 -22.04
C ASN A 42 -13.61 10.31 -23.03
N PRO A 43 -13.73 10.82 -24.26
CA PRO A 43 -12.66 10.75 -25.25
C PRO A 43 -11.54 11.78 -25.02
N ASP A 44 -11.73 12.77 -24.13
CA ASP A 44 -10.75 13.83 -23.86
C ASP A 44 -9.75 13.42 -22.78
N PRO A 45 -8.48 13.09 -23.13
CA PRO A 45 -7.45 12.72 -22.14
C PRO A 45 -7.10 13.86 -21.20
N ALA A 46 -7.16 15.13 -21.65
CA ALA A 46 -6.85 16.28 -20.83
C ALA A 46 -7.91 16.49 -19.73
N TYR A 47 -9.18 16.26 -20.05
CA TYR A 47 -10.24 16.27 -19.05
C TYR A 47 -10.02 15.15 -18.00
N LYS A 48 -9.71 13.92 -18.47
CA LYS A 48 -9.42 12.79 -17.58
C LYS A 48 -8.23 13.09 -16.67
N LEU A 49 -7.16 13.68 -17.20
CA LEU A 49 -5.99 14.07 -16.39
C LEU A 49 -6.37 15.03 -15.27
N ARG A 50 -7.12 16.09 -15.58
CA ARG A 50 -7.60 17.03 -14.55
C ARG A 50 -8.42 16.33 -13.46
N MET A 51 -9.24 15.35 -13.84
CA MET A 51 -10.02 14.56 -12.87
C MET A 51 -9.15 13.63 -12.03
N ALA A 52 -8.15 12.99 -12.62
CA ALA A 52 -7.17 12.17 -11.89
C ALA A 52 -6.42 12.98 -10.83
N GLU A 53 -5.96 14.20 -11.21
CA GLU A 53 -5.32 15.14 -10.29
C GLU A 53 -6.24 15.51 -9.11
N GLN A 54 -7.50 15.81 -9.39
CA GLN A 54 -8.47 16.11 -8.33
C GLN A 54 -8.69 14.91 -7.39
N PHE A 55 -8.76 13.69 -7.93
CA PHE A 55 -8.89 12.48 -7.13
C PHE A 55 -7.63 12.25 -6.27
N PHE A 56 -6.46 12.45 -6.83
CA PHE A 56 -5.19 12.32 -6.12
C PHE A 56 -5.10 13.29 -4.94
N VAL A 57 -5.36 14.58 -5.17
CA VAL A 57 -5.37 15.62 -4.11
C VAL A 57 -6.40 15.31 -3.02
N LYS A 58 -7.57 14.78 -3.40
CA LYS A 58 -8.61 14.34 -2.46
C LYS A 58 -8.32 12.98 -1.81
N LYS A 59 -7.14 12.40 -2.03
CA LYS A 59 -6.73 11.07 -1.52
C LYS A 59 -7.66 9.93 -1.94
N GLN A 60 -8.38 10.09 -3.05
CA GLN A 60 -9.22 9.06 -3.65
C GLN A 60 -8.38 8.19 -4.58
N TYR A 61 -7.36 7.54 -4.02
CA TYR A 61 -6.29 6.89 -4.77
C TYR A 61 -6.77 5.79 -5.72
N THR A 62 -7.79 5.01 -5.36
CA THR A 62 -8.37 4.01 -6.26
C THR A 62 -8.89 4.64 -7.55
N LYS A 63 -9.61 5.78 -7.44
CA LYS A 63 -10.14 6.47 -8.62
C LYS A 63 -9.03 7.14 -9.42
N ALA A 64 -8.08 7.78 -8.73
CA ALA A 64 -6.93 8.39 -9.38
C ALA A 64 -6.14 7.34 -10.18
N GLN A 65 -5.83 6.20 -9.56
CA GLN A 65 -5.09 5.10 -10.18
C GLN A 65 -5.76 4.61 -11.47
N GLN A 66 -7.07 4.34 -11.42
CA GLN A 66 -7.83 3.89 -12.60
C GLN A 66 -7.77 4.90 -13.75
N VAL A 67 -7.86 6.20 -13.45
CA VAL A 67 -7.83 7.22 -14.50
C VAL A 67 -6.41 7.43 -15.01
N TYR A 68 -5.38 7.44 -14.16
CA TYR A 68 -3.99 7.51 -14.59
C TYR A 68 -3.63 6.33 -15.51
N GLU A 69 -4.03 5.11 -15.16
CA GLU A 69 -3.82 3.92 -15.98
C GLU A 69 -4.46 4.06 -17.37
N ASP A 70 -5.69 4.53 -17.43
CA ASP A 70 -6.44 4.73 -18.68
C ASP A 70 -5.82 5.80 -19.58
N ILE A 71 -5.28 6.89 -19.02
CA ILE A 71 -4.70 7.99 -19.82
C ILE A 71 -3.21 7.80 -20.15
N MET A 72 -2.50 6.98 -19.42
CA MET A 72 -1.04 6.82 -19.56
C MET A 72 -0.57 6.56 -21.00
N PRO A 73 -1.26 5.74 -21.82
CA PRO A 73 -0.87 5.52 -23.22
C PRO A 73 -0.88 6.79 -24.07
N TYR A 74 -1.76 7.75 -23.78
CA TYR A 74 -1.89 9.00 -24.55
C TYR A 74 -0.77 10.00 -24.24
N TYR A 75 -0.10 9.85 -23.09
CA TYR A 75 0.90 10.79 -22.58
C TYR A 75 2.35 10.30 -22.70
N LYS A 76 2.61 9.07 -23.19
CA LYS A 76 3.95 8.46 -23.24
C LYS A 76 5.06 9.35 -23.85
N ALA A 77 4.70 10.20 -24.82
CA ALA A 77 5.62 11.10 -25.51
C ALA A 77 5.53 12.56 -25.00
N SER A 78 4.79 12.81 -23.95
CA SER A 78 4.53 14.15 -23.43
C SER A 78 5.36 14.45 -22.17
N LYS A 79 5.48 15.73 -21.82
CA LYS A 79 6.17 16.17 -20.59
C LYS A 79 5.42 15.77 -19.32
N GLU A 80 4.12 15.59 -19.41
CA GLU A 80 3.26 15.21 -18.29
C GLU A 80 3.43 13.74 -17.90
N PHE A 81 4.01 12.92 -18.78
CA PHE A 81 4.12 11.47 -18.55
C PHE A 81 4.87 11.14 -17.27
N GLU A 82 5.95 11.84 -16.96
CA GLU A 82 6.71 11.65 -15.74
C GLU A 82 5.86 11.88 -14.50
N ASP A 83 5.10 12.97 -14.45
CA ASP A 83 4.28 13.33 -13.29
C ASP A 83 3.08 12.39 -13.13
N ILE A 84 2.47 11.97 -14.24
CA ILE A 84 1.41 10.95 -14.27
C ILE A 84 1.92 9.62 -13.69
N TYR A 85 3.08 9.16 -14.18
CA TYR A 85 3.66 7.89 -13.73
C TYR A 85 4.04 7.93 -12.25
N TYR A 86 4.66 9.03 -11.81
CA TYR A 86 4.98 9.28 -10.40
C TYR A 86 3.74 9.17 -9.50
N LYS A 87 2.67 9.90 -9.84
CA LYS A 87 1.43 9.86 -9.06
C LYS A 87 0.72 8.51 -9.13
N TYR A 88 0.80 7.83 -10.26
CA TYR A 88 0.29 6.47 -10.40
C TYR A 88 0.98 5.49 -9.44
N ALA A 89 2.31 5.55 -9.35
CA ALA A 89 3.09 4.75 -8.39
C ALA A 89 2.71 5.09 -6.93
N TYR A 90 2.54 6.37 -6.62
CA TYR A 90 2.07 6.81 -5.29
C TYR A 90 0.64 6.40 -4.99
N CYS A 91 -0.24 6.25 -5.98
CA CYS A 91 -1.56 5.68 -5.75
C CYS A 91 -1.45 4.25 -5.23
N ALA A 92 -0.65 3.38 -5.86
CA ALA A 92 -0.43 2.01 -5.40
C ALA A 92 0.13 1.99 -3.96
N TYR A 93 1.14 2.82 -3.68
CA TYR A 93 1.71 2.94 -2.34
C TYR A 93 0.67 3.34 -1.29
N ASN A 94 -0.13 4.37 -1.56
CA ASN A 94 -1.14 4.87 -0.62
C ASN A 94 -2.34 3.92 -0.46
N LEU A 95 -2.57 3.03 -1.41
CA LEU A 95 -3.55 1.95 -1.31
C LEU A 95 -3.03 0.74 -0.51
N GLY A 96 -1.76 0.75 -0.09
CA GLY A 96 -1.13 -0.36 0.62
C GLY A 96 -0.68 -1.51 -0.29
N ASP A 97 -0.77 -1.34 -1.60
CA ASP A 97 -0.25 -2.29 -2.60
C ASP A 97 1.26 -2.05 -2.79
N TYR A 98 2.01 -2.37 -1.73
CA TYR A 98 3.44 -2.08 -1.66
C TYR A 98 4.27 -2.90 -2.65
N MET A 99 3.79 -4.09 -3.03
CA MET A 99 4.46 -4.92 -4.02
C MET A 99 4.38 -4.27 -5.41
N ASN A 100 3.21 -3.81 -5.80
CA ASN A 100 3.02 -3.09 -7.05
C ASN A 100 3.72 -1.72 -7.01
N ALA A 101 3.65 -1.00 -5.89
CA ALA A 101 4.33 0.27 -5.70
C ALA A 101 5.86 0.14 -5.91
N GLU A 102 6.49 -0.90 -5.35
CA GLU A 102 7.92 -1.18 -5.56
C GLU A 102 8.24 -1.36 -7.05
N ASN A 103 7.47 -2.17 -7.76
CA ASN A 103 7.65 -2.40 -9.19
C ASN A 103 7.47 -1.09 -10.01
N LEU A 104 6.47 -0.28 -9.66
CA LEU A 104 6.22 0.99 -10.32
C LEU A 104 7.34 2.01 -10.04
N PHE A 105 7.83 2.11 -8.82
CA PHE A 105 8.97 2.96 -8.48
C PHE A 105 10.24 2.50 -9.18
N LYS A 106 10.49 1.19 -9.27
CA LYS A 106 11.59 0.63 -10.05
C LYS A 106 11.50 1.04 -11.53
N SER A 107 10.35 0.84 -12.15
CA SER A 107 10.12 1.21 -13.54
C SER A 107 10.22 2.72 -13.77
N TYR A 108 9.79 3.54 -12.80
CA TYR A 108 9.99 4.98 -12.87
C TYR A 108 11.47 5.35 -13.00
N LEU A 109 12.34 4.76 -12.17
CA LEU A 109 13.79 5.02 -12.22
C LEU A 109 14.42 4.55 -13.54
N GLU A 110 13.91 3.47 -14.13
CA GLU A 110 14.35 2.97 -15.43
C GLU A 110 13.95 3.89 -16.59
N ILE A 111 12.73 4.48 -16.52
CA ILE A 111 12.20 5.37 -17.56
C ILE A 111 12.76 6.79 -17.41
N PHE A 112 12.92 7.27 -16.18
CA PHE A 112 13.31 8.66 -15.86
C PHE A 112 14.57 8.73 -14.99
N PRO A 113 15.71 8.18 -15.44
CA PRO A 113 16.93 8.08 -14.62
C PRO A 113 17.51 9.45 -14.20
N ASN A 114 17.23 10.51 -14.95
CA ASN A 114 17.70 11.87 -14.68
C ASN A 114 16.64 12.78 -14.03
N SER A 115 15.56 12.19 -13.50
CA SER A 115 14.51 12.93 -12.83
C SER A 115 15.01 13.59 -11.56
N THR A 116 14.55 14.80 -11.28
CA THR A 116 14.76 15.46 -9.97
C THR A 116 14.07 14.74 -8.82
N LYS A 117 13.11 13.85 -9.12
CA LYS A 117 12.41 13.00 -8.16
C LYS A 117 13.08 11.64 -7.97
N ALA A 118 14.15 11.32 -8.72
CA ALA A 118 14.77 9.99 -8.73
C ALA A 118 15.24 9.57 -7.33
N GLU A 119 15.87 10.46 -6.57
CA GLU A 119 16.31 10.18 -5.19
C GLU A 119 15.12 9.80 -4.29
N GLU A 120 14.04 10.58 -4.35
CA GLU A 120 12.85 10.29 -3.56
C GLU A 120 12.20 8.96 -3.96
N VAL A 121 12.12 8.69 -5.27
CA VAL A 121 11.52 7.47 -5.79
C VAL A 121 12.37 6.23 -5.43
N ASP A 122 13.70 6.35 -5.45
CA ASP A 122 14.60 5.27 -5.01
C ASP A 122 14.40 4.94 -3.52
N TYR A 123 14.30 5.98 -2.68
CA TYR A 123 13.93 5.81 -1.28
C TYR A 123 12.56 5.12 -1.13
N MET A 124 11.53 5.58 -1.85
CA MET A 124 10.17 5.02 -1.76
C MET A 124 10.09 3.56 -2.25
N ARG A 125 10.94 3.19 -3.19
CA ARG A 125 11.13 1.81 -3.62
C ARG A 125 11.63 0.93 -2.47
N ALA A 126 12.71 1.34 -1.81
CA ALA A 126 13.25 0.65 -0.63
C ALA A 126 12.24 0.62 0.53
N TYR A 127 11.54 1.74 0.74
CA TYR A 127 10.52 1.85 1.78
C TYR A 127 9.32 0.93 1.52
N SER A 128 8.98 0.67 0.26
CA SER A 128 7.92 -0.28 -0.11
C SER A 128 8.27 -1.72 0.32
N PHE A 129 9.53 -2.15 0.25
CA PHE A 129 9.99 -3.43 0.83
C PHE A 129 9.86 -3.44 2.35
N TYR A 130 10.23 -2.34 3.02
CA TYR A 130 10.08 -2.22 4.46
C TYR A 130 8.61 -2.35 4.89
N LYS A 131 7.69 -1.74 4.15
CA LYS A 131 6.23 -1.84 4.41
C LYS A 131 5.70 -3.26 4.22
N GLN A 132 6.36 -4.09 3.42
CA GLN A 132 6.03 -5.50 3.22
C GLN A 132 6.68 -6.42 4.26
N SER A 133 7.59 -5.90 5.09
CA SER A 133 8.30 -6.68 6.12
C SER A 133 7.31 -7.22 7.16
N PRO A 134 7.18 -8.55 7.32
CA PRO A 134 6.19 -9.16 8.19
C PRO A 134 6.64 -9.18 9.66
N LYS A 135 5.85 -9.85 10.51
CA LYS A 135 6.23 -10.16 11.90
C LYS A 135 7.46 -11.09 11.92
N PRO A 136 8.28 -11.07 13.00
CA PRO A 136 9.53 -11.86 13.08
C PRO A 136 9.35 -13.37 12.83
N GLU A 137 8.20 -13.94 13.20
CA GLU A 137 7.95 -15.39 13.10
C GLU A 137 7.77 -15.87 11.66
N LEU A 138 7.49 -14.94 10.74
CA LEU A 138 7.24 -15.24 9.32
C LEU A 138 8.53 -15.18 8.50
N ASP A 139 8.42 -15.40 7.19
CA ASP A 139 9.54 -15.29 6.25
C ASP A 139 10.06 -13.84 6.20
N GLN A 140 11.36 -13.65 6.36
CA GLN A 140 11.99 -12.33 6.46
C GLN A 140 12.64 -11.86 5.14
N THR A 141 12.33 -12.48 4.01
CA THR A 141 12.91 -12.11 2.71
C THR A 141 12.72 -10.62 2.40
N ASN A 142 11.51 -10.07 2.64
CA ASN A 142 11.25 -8.66 2.39
C ASN A 142 11.95 -7.75 3.41
N THR A 143 12.18 -8.20 4.65
CA THR A 143 12.95 -7.47 5.65
C THR A 143 14.42 -7.35 5.22
N MET A 144 15.02 -8.45 4.76
CA MET A 144 16.39 -8.44 4.25
C MET A 144 16.54 -7.59 2.99
N ARG A 145 15.57 -7.65 2.08
CA ARG A 145 15.53 -6.80 0.89
C ARG A 145 15.42 -5.32 1.27
N ALA A 146 14.54 -4.96 2.22
CA ALA A 146 14.40 -3.59 2.70
C ALA A 146 15.73 -3.06 3.25
N MET A 147 16.40 -3.84 4.10
CA MET A 147 17.69 -3.49 4.68
C MET A 147 18.77 -3.27 3.60
N GLY A 148 18.87 -4.20 2.64
CA GLY A 148 19.82 -4.08 1.52
C GLY A 148 19.54 -2.88 0.62
N MET A 149 18.27 -2.63 0.30
CA MET A 149 17.85 -1.49 -0.53
C MET A 149 18.08 -0.14 0.17
N MET A 150 17.81 -0.05 1.48
CA MET A 150 18.10 1.16 2.27
C MET A 150 19.61 1.41 2.35
N GLN A 151 20.43 0.36 2.51
CA GLN A 151 21.89 0.51 2.47
C GLN A 151 22.37 0.97 1.10
N THR A 152 21.80 0.44 0.03
CA THR A 152 22.10 0.88 -1.35
C THR A 152 21.74 2.35 -1.52
N PHE A 153 20.55 2.77 -1.06
CA PHE A 153 20.14 4.17 -1.10
C PHE A 153 21.13 5.10 -0.40
N ILE A 154 21.57 4.78 0.82
CA ILE A 154 22.58 5.57 1.56
C ILE A 154 23.88 5.69 0.77
N ASN A 155 24.32 4.59 0.15
CA ASN A 155 25.59 4.54 -0.60
C ASN A 155 25.51 5.36 -1.90
N THR A 156 24.34 5.37 -2.58
CA THR A 156 24.15 6.10 -3.84
C THR A 156 23.80 7.57 -3.62
N HIS A 157 23.26 7.92 -2.45
CA HIS A 157 22.84 9.29 -2.10
C HIS A 157 23.48 9.76 -0.77
N PRO A 158 24.83 9.89 -0.69
CA PRO A 158 25.53 10.13 0.58
C PRO A 158 25.17 11.46 1.27
N GLY A 159 24.62 12.45 0.51
CA GLY A 159 24.17 13.74 1.02
C GLY A 159 22.67 13.83 1.29
N SER A 160 21.94 12.74 1.15
CA SER A 160 20.48 12.77 1.29
C SER A 160 20.03 13.09 2.71
N PRO A 161 19.07 13.99 2.90
CA PRO A 161 18.44 14.23 4.21
C PRO A 161 17.67 12.99 4.73
N ARG A 162 17.36 12.03 3.86
CA ARG A 162 16.69 10.77 4.21
C ARG A 162 17.63 9.69 4.74
N ASN A 163 18.96 9.91 4.73
CA ASN A 163 19.93 8.90 5.18
C ASN A 163 19.75 8.51 6.65
N LYS A 164 19.38 9.48 7.49
CA LYS A 164 19.07 9.17 8.89
C LYS A 164 17.88 8.20 9.00
N GLU A 165 16.77 8.50 8.32
CA GLU A 165 15.57 7.65 8.33
C GLU A 165 15.87 6.26 7.72
N ALA A 166 16.66 6.20 6.65
CA ALA A 166 17.08 4.95 6.03
C ALA A 166 17.92 4.10 7.00
N THR A 167 18.82 4.71 7.78
CA THR A 167 19.60 4.03 8.82
C THR A 167 18.69 3.51 9.95
N ASP A 168 17.78 4.34 10.42
CA ASP A 168 16.81 3.93 11.46
C ASP A 168 15.97 2.70 10.98
N ILE A 169 15.59 2.65 9.71
CA ILE A 169 14.89 1.49 9.12
C ILE A 169 15.79 0.25 9.07
N ILE A 170 17.06 0.40 8.70
CA ILE A 170 18.03 -0.71 8.73
C ILE A 170 18.12 -1.31 10.13
N ASP A 171 18.22 -0.46 11.16
CA ASP A 171 18.31 -0.90 12.55
C ASP A 171 17.03 -1.63 13.00
N VAL A 172 15.85 -1.12 12.62
CA VAL A 172 14.57 -1.81 12.88
C VAL A 172 14.51 -3.17 12.19
N CYS A 173 14.98 -3.26 10.95
CA CYS A 173 15.04 -4.52 10.21
C CYS A 173 16.00 -5.51 10.86
N ARG A 174 17.19 -5.06 11.30
CA ARG A 174 18.19 -5.87 12.01
C ARG A 174 17.62 -6.43 13.31
N ALA A 175 17.03 -5.58 14.15
CA ALA A 175 16.39 -5.99 15.39
C ALA A 175 15.26 -7.03 15.17
N LYS A 176 14.55 -6.93 14.04
CA LYS A 176 13.52 -7.91 13.67
C LYS A 176 14.14 -9.26 13.30
N LEU A 177 15.25 -9.30 12.58
CA LEU A 177 15.97 -10.53 12.25
C LEU A 177 16.53 -11.18 13.50
N GLU A 178 17.18 -10.41 14.38
CA GLU A 178 17.66 -10.88 15.68
C GLU A 178 16.52 -11.46 16.54
N SER A 179 15.36 -10.80 16.55
CA SER A 179 14.17 -11.32 17.24
C SER A 179 13.68 -12.63 16.68
N LYS A 180 13.78 -12.85 15.35
CA LYS A 180 13.45 -14.12 14.71
C LYS A 180 14.41 -15.22 15.15
N ASP A 181 15.70 -14.96 15.13
CA ASP A 181 16.73 -15.93 15.50
C ASP A 181 16.60 -16.32 16.97
N TYR A 182 16.42 -15.34 17.86
CA TYR A 182 16.14 -15.59 19.27
C TYR A 182 14.90 -16.48 19.49
N LYS A 183 13.77 -16.16 18.82
CA LYS A 183 12.54 -16.97 18.94
C LYS A 183 12.71 -18.38 18.38
N SER A 184 13.51 -18.55 17.34
CA SER A 184 13.83 -19.86 16.79
C SER A 184 14.66 -20.70 17.80
N ALA A 185 15.65 -20.07 18.43
CA ALA A 185 16.45 -20.72 19.49
C ALA A 185 15.59 -21.07 20.73
N GLN A 186 14.70 -20.17 21.14
CA GLN A 186 13.76 -20.38 22.23
C GLN A 186 12.83 -21.58 21.94
N LEU A 187 12.34 -21.71 20.68
CA LEU A 187 11.51 -22.86 20.29
C LEU A 187 12.25 -24.20 20.48
N TYR A 188 13.52 -24.28 20.09
CA TYR A 188 14.33 -25.49 20.34
C TYR A 188 14.46 -25.79 21.84
N TYR A 189 14.65 -24.77 22.65
CA TYR A 189 14.71 -24.90 24.10
C TYR A 189 13.40 -25.46 24.68
N ASP A 190 12.26 -24.88 24.28
CA ASP A 190 10.92 -25.28 24.75
C ASP A 190 10.56 -26.72 24.31
N LEU A 191 11.10 -27.17 23.19
CA LEU A 191 10.98 -28.55 22.70
C LEU A 191 11.94 -29.53 23.39
N GLY A 192 12.73 -29.10 24.37
CA GLY A 192 13.73 -29.95 25.06
C GLY A 192 14.96 -30.28 24.22
N GLN A 193 15.15 -29.64 23.08
CA GLN A 193 16.32 -29.81 22.20
C GLN A 193 17.48 -28.89 22.62
N PHE A 194 17.96 -29.08 23.84
CA PHE A 194 18.92 -28.16 24.49
C PHE A 194 20.23 -27.96 23.72
N ARG A 195 20.72 -28.99 23.03
CA ARG A 195 21.94 -28.88 22.21
C ARG A 195 21.72 -27.98 21.01
N ALA A 196 20.58 -28.16 20.30
CA ALA A 196 20.21 -27.32 19.17
C ALA A 196 19.93 -25.87 19.62
N ALA A 197 19.25 -25.70 20.75
CA ALA A 197 19.02 -24.39 21.34
C ALA A 197 20.34 -23.66 21.65
N GLY A 198 21.31 -24.34 22.28
CA GLY A 198 22.62 -23.77 22.58
C GLY A 198 23.37 -23.29 21.33
N VAL A 199 23.34 -24.06 20.25
CA VAL A 199 23.93 -23.64 18.96
C VAL A 199 23.19 -22.43 18.39
N ALA A 200 21.84 -22.45 18.39
CA ALA A 200 21.04 -21.37 17.82
C ALA A 200 21.12 -20.06 18.61
N PHE A 201 21.34 -20.09 19.95
CA PHE A 201 21.59 -18.89 20.76
C PHE A 201 23.01 -18.32 20.59
N SER A 202 23.93 -19.10 20.03
CA SER A 202 25.34 -18.70 19.84
C SER A 202 25.62 -18.18 18.43
N ALA A 203 24.65 -18.30 17.50
CA ALA A 203 24.76 -17.86 16.13
C ALA A 203 24.44 -16.39 15.94
#